data_86b2d08cea6a50a2a218249554d4ffac
#
_entry.id   86b2d08cea6a50a2a218249554d4ffac
#
_cell.length_a   1.000
_cell.length_b   1.000
_cell.length_c   1.000
_cell.angle_alpha   90.00
_cell.angle_beta   90.00
_cell.angle_gamma   90.00
#
_symmetry.space_group_name_H-M   'P 1'
#
loop_
_entity.id
_entity.type
_entity.pdbx_description
1 polymer ?
#
loop_
_entity_poly.entity_id
_entity_poly.type
_entity_poly.pdbx_seq_one_letter_code
_entity_poly.pdbx_strand_id
1 'polypeptide(L)'
;MIVLPTMHKRIRRSFLRLVLLFGALGVLMVTGITIAGRVPSELIRMNYDSIAYAQEMVRAMNGIRFPELYRDTDTLGWEKRFADTLEQASGNITEEAERKVITDLQASWEAYRQTPDDANYRGLHARIDALVQVNERGMFLRLSKNARFRDIMMAVTAAAFLLGTFWAFLLADSVAERLAHPLRRVAELFRDRPQLGRKLHLPDPQTLE
;
A
#
# COMPACT_ATOMS: atom_id res chain seq x y z
N MET A 1 8.70 -44.02 33.98
CA MET A 1 9.38 -43.53 32.78
C MET A 1 8.35 -43.19 31.65
N ILE A 2 7.32 -42.36 31.91
CA ILE A 2 6.19 -42.11 30.93
C ILE A 2 5.94 -40.62 30.66
N VAL A 3 6.81 -39.71 31.12
CA VAL A 3 6.48 -38.26 31.05
C VAL A 3 7.11 -37.52 29.82
N LEU A 4 8.10 -38.08 29.18
CA LEU A 4 8.86 -37.44 28.08
C LEU A 4 8.10 -37.21 26.77
N PRO A 5 7.26 -38.15 26.24
CA PRO A 5 6.64 -37.95 24.93
C PRO A 5 5.51 -36.89 24.91
N THR A 6 4.83 -36.69 26.06
CA THR A 6 3.74 -35.69 26.16
C THR A 6 4.24 -34.25 26.25
N MET A 7 5.40 -34.04 26.85
CA MET A 7 6.02 -32.73 27.02
C MET A 7 6.55 -32.21 25.70
N HIS A 8 7.25 -33.03 24.93
CA HIS A 8 7.75 -32.67 23.58
C HIS A 8 6.60 -32.31 22.61
N LYS A 9 5.48 -33.03 22.67
CA LYS A 9 4.29 -32.76 21.85
C LYS A 9 3.65 -31.39 22.20
N ARG A 10 3.61 -31.01 23.49
CA ARG A 10 3.05 -29.72 23.93
C ARG A 10 3.93 -28.53 23.51
N ILE A 11 5.23 -28.62 23.73
CA ILE A 11 6.20 -27.58 23.30
C ILE A 11 6.13 -27.40 21.79
N ARG A 12 6.16 -28.49 21.02
CA ARG A 12 6.07 -28.42 19.56
C ARG A 12 4.76 -27.77 19.08
N ARG A 13 3.62 -28.04 19.73
CA ARG A 13 2.33 -27.41 19.39
C ARG A 13 2.31 -25.94 19.72
N SER A 14 2.88 -25.50 20.82
CA SER A 14 2.97 -24.09 21.18
C SER A 14 3.87 -23.31 20.19
N PHE A 15 5.01 -23.88 19.84
CA PHE A 15 5.91 -23.32 18.84
C PHE A 15 5.26 -23.26 17.46
N LEU A 16 4.55 -24.31 17.04
CA LEU A 16 3.84 -24.32 15.77
C LEU A 16 2.76 -23.24 15.70
N ARG A 17 2.00 -23.02 16.78
CA ARG A 17 0.99 -21.95 16.85
C ARG A 17 1.63 -20.56 16.70
N LEU A 18 2.79 -20.34 17.31
CA LEU A 18 3.53 -19.10 17.21
C LEU A 18 4.00 -18.85 15.76
N VAL A 19 4.60 -19.86 15.13
CA VAL A 19 5.04 -19.79 13.73
C VAL A 19 3.86 -19.53 12.80
N LEU A 20 2.72 -20.20 13.01
CA LEU A 20 1.51 -19.97 12.21
C LEU A 20 0.96 -18.54 12.41
N LEU A 21 0.97 -18.03 13.64
CA LEU A 21 0.52 -16.67 13.93
C LEU A 21 1.40 -15.64 13.19
N PHE A 22 2.73 -15.73 13.32
CA PHE A 22 3.65 -14.81 12.64
C PHE A 22 3.59 -14.97 11.11
N GLY A 23 3.42 -16.19 10.60
CA GLY A 23 3.21 -16.45 9.19
C GLY A 23 1.94 -15.78 8.67
N ALA A 24 0.82 -15.92 9.38
CA ALA A 24 -0.45 -15.29 9.03
C ALA A 24 -0.36 -13.75 9.04
N LEU A 25 0.30 -13.18 10.06
CA LEU A 25 0.54 -11.73 10.14
C LEU A 25 1.43 -11.24 8.99
N GLY A 26 2.47 -11.99 8.63
CA GLY A 26 3.32 -11.68 7.49
C GLY A 26 2.55 -11.66 6.17
N VAL A 27 1.71 -12.67 5.93
CA VAL A 27 0.85 -12.73 4.74
C VAL A 27 -0.14 -11.57 4.72
N LEU A 28 -0.78 -11.26 5.84
CA LEU A 28 -1.72 -10.14 5.96
C LEU A 28 -1.04 -8.81 5.64
N MET A 29 0.17 -8.59 6.14
CA MET A 29 0.98 -7.39 5.89
C MET A 29 1.33 -7.25 4.41
N VAL A 30 1.87 -8.31 3.80
CA VAL A 30 2.24 -8.29 2.37
C VAL A 30 1.00 -8.05 1.49
N THR A 31 -0.11 -8.72 1.80
CA THR A 31 -1.37 -8.53 1.07
C THR A 31 -1.90 -7.11 1.22
N GLY A 32 -1.89 -6.56 2.44
CA GLY A 32 -2.33 -5.19 2.70
C GLY A 32 -1.50 -4.15 1.95
N ILE A 33 -0.16 -4.28 1.95
CA ILE A 33 0.74 -3.38 1.21
C ILE A 33 0.51 -3.51 -0.31
N THR A 34 0.32 -4.72 -0.82
CA THR A 34 0.10 -4.95 -2.26
C THR A 34 -1.21 -4.36 -2.74
N ILE A 35 -2.30 -4.50 -1.96
CA ILE A 35 -3.60 -3.91 -2.28
C ILE A 35 -3.53 -2.38 -2.18
N ALA A 36 -2.91 -1.83 -1.13
CA ALA A 36 -2.75 -0.38 -0.96
C ALA A 36 -1.92 0.26 -2.08
N GLY A 37 -0.97 -0.47 -2.68
CA GLY A 37 -0.09 0.04 -3.73
C GLY A 37 -0.69 0.04 -5.14
N ARG A 38 -1.66 -0.83 -5.43
CA ARG A 38 -2.16 -1.02 -6.81
C ARG A 38 -3.29 -0.08 -7.22
N VAL A 39 -4.22 0.22 -6.33
CA VAL A 39 -5.45 0.96 -6.66
C VAL A 39 -5.24 2.47 -6.89
N PRO A 40 -4.32 3.17 -6.21
CA PRO A 40 -4.14 4.61 -6.42
C PRO A 40 -3.39 4.99 -7.70
N SER A 41 -2.49 4.14 -8.21
CA SER A 41 -1.60 4.51 -9.31
C SER A 41 -2.32 4.74 -10.63
N GLU A 42 -3.29 3.92 -10.98
CA GLU A 42 -4.04 4.02 -12.24
C GLU A 42 -4.96 5.24 -12.25
N LEU A 43 -5.71 5.44 -11.17
CA LEU A 43 -6.60 6.61 -11.03
C LEU A 43 -5.83 7.94 -10.92
N ILE A 44 -4.66 7.93 -10.28
CA ILE A 44 -3.76 9.11 -10.26
C ILE A 44 -3.26 9.39 -11.67
N ARG A 45 -2.89 8.37 -12.43
CA ARG A 45 -2.47 8.51 -13.83
C ARG A 45 -3.59 9.11 -14.67
N MET A 46 -4.82 8.59 -14.56
CA MET A 46 -5.97 9.11 -15.32
C MET A 46 -6.25 10.60 -15.01
N ASN A 47 -6.20 11.01 -13.74
CA ASN A 47 -6.34 12.42 -13.37
C ASN A 47 -5.18 13.27 -13.91
N TYR A 48 -3.96 12.72 -13.96
CA TYR A 48 -2.82 13.41 -14.55
C TYR A 48 -2.97 13.57 -16.06
N ASP A 49 -3.49 12.53 -16.74
CA ASP A 49 -3.82 12.60 -18.17
C ASP A 49 -4.89 13.69 -18.46
N SER A 50 -5.93 13.79 -17.59
CA SER A 50 -6.93 14.89 -17.72
C SER A 50 -6.32 16.28 -17.55
N ILE A 51 -5.33 16.45 -16.66
CA ILE A 51 -4.60 17.73 -16.52
C ILE A 51 -3.74 17.99 -17.77
N ALA A 52 -3.10 16.97 -18.33
CA ALA A 52 -2.33 17.11 -19.57
C ALA A 52 -3.24 17.51 -20.76
N TYR A 53 -4.43 16.93 -20.86
CA TYR A 53 -5.43 17.33 -21.85
C TYR A 53 -5.87 18.78 -21.65
N ALA A 54 -6.12 19.22 -20.41
CA ALA A 54 -6.44 20.61 -20.12
C ALA A 54 -5.33 21.56 -20.58
N GLN A 55 -4.06 21.26 -20.31
CA GLN A 55 -2.92 22.05 -20.77
C GLN A 55 -2.81 22.09 -22.30
N GLU A 56 -3.09 20.99 -22.97
CA GLU A 56 -3.09 20.95 -24.44
C GLU A 56 -4.25 21.75 -25.03
N MET A 57 -5.44 21.72 -24.40
CA MET A 57 -6.57 22.57 -24.79
C MET A 57 -6.23 24.07 -24.64
N VAL A 58 -5.56 24.47 -23.54
CA VAL A 58 -5.06 25.86 -23.38
C VAL A 58 -4.10 26.21 -24.50
N ARG A 59 -3.17 25.32 -24.84
CA ARG A 59 -2.22 25.55 -25.94
C ARG A 59 -2.94 25.73 -27.28
N ALA A 60 -3.90 24.85 -27.59
CA ALA A 60 -4.67 24.92 -28.82
C ALA A 60 -5.51 26.22 -28.90
N MET A 61 -6.17 26.58 -27.79
CA MET A 61 -6.95 27.81 -27.67
C MET A 61 -6.09 29.06 -27.88
N ASN A 62 -4.86 29.08 -27.31
CA ASN A 62 -3.92 30.16 -27.53
C ASN A 62 -3.41 30.20 -28.99
N GLY A 63 -3.21 29.05 -29.64
CA GLY A 63 -2.87 28.95 -31.05
C GLY A 63 -3.96 29.52 -31.96
N ILE A 64 -5.24 29.33 -31.63
CA ILE A 64 -6.38 29.90 -32.33
C ILE A 64 -6.40 31.45 -32.15
N ARG A 65 -6.19 31.93 -30.90
CA ARG A 65 -6.34 33.34 -30.53
C ARG A 65 -5.15 34.18 -30.92
N PHE A 66 -3.93 33.65 -30.86
CA PHE A 66 -2.67 34.37 -31.06
C PHE A 66 -1.75 33.60 -32.03
N PRO A 67 -2.18 33.38 -33.29
CA PRO A 67 -1.42 32.55 -34.25
C PRO A 67 -0.01 33.10 -34.51
N GLU A 68 0.18 34.41 -34.40
CA GLU A 68 1.48 35.06 -34.56
C GLU A 68 2.52 34.64 -33.52
N LEU A 69 2.09 34.27 -32.32
CA LEU A 69 3.00 33.81 -31.25
C LEU A 69 3.51 32.38 -31.53
N TYR A 70 2.71 31.57 -32.22
CA TYR A 70 3.03 30.18 -32.50
C TYR A 70 3.70 29.97 -33.87
N ARG A 71 3.91 31.07 -34.65
CA ARG A 71 4.44 31.01 -36.03
C ARG A 71 3.67 30.04 -36.94
N ASP A 72 2.45 29.77 -36.60
CA ASP A 72 1.58 28.82 -37.27
C ASP A 72 0.22 29.49 -37.51
N THR A 73 -0.10 29.67 -38.77
CA THR A 73 -1.36 30.31 -39.20
C THR A 73 -2.47 29.31 -39.46
N ASP A 74 -2.23 28.00 -39.19
CA ASP A 74 -3.25 26.98 -39.39
C ASP A 74 -4.25 26.93 -38.22
N THR A 75 -5.16 27.88 -38.22
CA THR A 75 -6.24 27.99 -37.25
C THR A 75 -7.10 26.72 -37.25
N LEU A 76 -7.37 26.08 -38.39
CA LEU A 76 -8.14 24.86 -38.49
C LEU A 76 -7.43 23.68 -37.83
N GLY A 77 -6.12 23.60 -37.95
CA GLY A 77 -5.30 22.61 -37.24
C GLY A 77 -5.39 22.77 -35.74
N TRP A 78 -5.39 23.99 -35.22
CA TRP A 78 -5.56 24.28 -33.79
C TRP A 78 -6.97 23.95 -33.28
N GLU A 79 -8.03 24.27 -34.05
CA GLU A 79 -9.40 23.92 -33.72
C GLU A 79 -9.59 22.40 -33.64
N LYS A 80 -9.07 21.69 -34.64
CA LYS A 80 -9.09 20.23 -34.64
C LYS A 80 -8.38 19.65 -33.42
N ARG A 81 -7.18 20.16 -33.10
CA ARG A 81 -6.38 19.75 -31.95
C ARG A 81 -7.13 19.93 -30.62
N PHE A 82 -7.82 21.07 -30.48
CA PHE A 82 -8.70 21.31 -29.33
C PHE A 82 -9.82 20.28 -29.25
N ALA A 83 -10.53 20.04 -30.34
CA ALA A 83 -11.66 19.10 -30.40
C ALA A 83 -11.21 17.67 -30.09
N ASP A 84 -10.11 17.20 -30.71
CA ASP A 84 -9.55 15.87 -30.48
C ASP A 84 -9.13 15.69 -29.01
N THR A 85 -8.54 16.71 -28.40
CA THR A 85 -8.11 16.68 -27.00
C THR A 85 -9.32 16.69 -26.04
N LEU A 86 -10.37 17.43 -26.38
CA LEU A 86 -11.63 17.46 -25.61
C LEU A 86 -12.34 16.10 -25.67
N GLU A 87 -12.31 15.44 -26.82
CA GLU A 87 -12.83 14.07 -26.97
C GLU A 87 -12.05 13.08 -26.10
N GLN A 88 -10.71 13.16 -26.10
CA GLN A 88 -9.86 12.33 -25.22
C GLN A 88 -10.18 12.58 -23.73
N ALA A 89 -10.30 13.84 -23.32
CA ALA A 89 -10.68 14.20 -21.96
C ALA A 89 -12.07 13.65 -21.59
N SER A 90 -13.03 13.66 -22.52
CA SER A 90 -14.38 13.11 -22.34
C SER A 90 -14.36 11.60 -22.15
N GLY A 91 -13.42 10.88 -22.76
CA GLY A 91 -13.20 9.44 -22.57
C GLY A 91 -12.49 9.07 -21.27
N ASN A 92 -11.89 10.03 -20.57
CA ASN A 92 -11.05 9.82 -19.38
C ASN A 92 -11.73 10.23 -18.06
N ILE A 93 -13.04 10.34 -18.01
CA ILE A 93 -13.79 10.81 -16.82
C ILE A 93 -13.64 9.81 -15.68
N THR A 94 -13.11 10.27 -14.56
CA THR A 94 -12.87 9.46 -13.34
C THR A 94 -13.86 9.75 -12.20
N GLU A 95 -14.50 10.91 -12.22
CA GLU A 95 -15.41 11.40 -11.17
C GLU A 95 -16.64 12.10 -11.75
N GLU A 96 -17.75 12.06 -11.02
CA GLU A 96 -19.00 12.71 -11.45
C GLU A 96 -18.86 14.23 -11.56
N ALA A 97 -18.04 14.84 -10.68
CA ALA A 97 -17.75 16.27 -10.75
C ALA A 97 -17.04 16.64 -12.06
N GLU A 98 -16.14 15.79 -12.56
CA GLU A 98 -15.43 15.95 -13.82
C GLU A 98 -16.39 15.89 -15.01
N ARG A 99 -17.37 14.96 -14.99
CA ARG A 99 -18.40 14.83 -16.03
C ARG A 99 -19.12 16.14 -16.28
N LYS A 100 -19.53 16.82 -15.21
CA LYS A 100 -20.21 18.11 -15.31
C LYS A 100 -19.31 19.18 -15.96
N VAL A 101 -18.04 19.24 -15.51
CA VAL A 101 -17.07 20.20 -16.05
C VAL A 101 -16.83 19.97 -17.54
N ILE A 102 -16.68 18.70 -17.96
CA ILE A 102 -16.52 18.35 -19.39
C ILE A 102 -17.75 18.76 -20.20
N THR A 103 -18.97 18.53 -19.70
CA THR A 103 -20.19 18.97 -20.38
C THR A 103 -20.24 20.49 -20.53
N ASP A 104 -19.92 21.22 -19.46
CA ASP A 104 -19.87 22.69 -19.48
C ASP A 104 -18.77 23.19 -20.43
N LEU A 105 -17.64 22.49 -20.51
CA LEU A 105 -16.52 22.79 -21.39
C LEU A 105 -16.88 22.59 -22.86
N GLN A 106 -17.59 21.50 -23.20
CA GLN A 106 -18.11 21.26 -24.55
C GLN A 106 -19.06 22.36 -24.99
N ALA A 107 -19.99 22.78 -24.13
CA ALA A 107 -20.89 23.91 -24.42
C ALA A 107 -20.15 25.23 -24.62
N SER A 108 -19.13 25.50 -23.78
CA SER A 108 -18.29 26.73 -23.89
C SER A 108 -17.44 26.74 -25.16
N TRP A 109 -16.94 25.56 -25.58
CA TRP A 109 -16.20 25.40 -26.82
C TRP A 109 -17.08 25.73 -28.02
N GLU A 110 -18.30 25.20 -28.06
CA GLU A 110 -19.23 25.43 -29.12
C GLU A 110 -19.65 26.92 -29.19
N ALA A 111 -19.88 27.55 -28.03
CA ALA A 111 -20.16 28.99 -27.96
C ALA A 111 -18.99 29.84 -28.51
N TYR A 112 -17.74 29.48 -28.16
CA TYR A 112 -16.55 30.16 -28.66
C TYR A 112 -16.38 30.00 -30.18
N ARG A 113 -16.65 28.83 -30.74
CA ARG A 113 -16.60 28.58 -32.20
C ARG A 113 -17.62 29.45 -32.97
N GLN A 114 -18.82 29.62 -32.40
CA GLN A 114 -19.86 30.42 -32.99
C GLN A 114 -19.56 31.92 -32.89
N THR A 115 -19.00 32.37 -31.79
CA THR A 115 -18.71 33.77 -31.50
C THR A 115 -17.34 33.88 -30.80
N PRO A 116 -16.25 34.01 -31.55
CA PRO A 116 -14.88 34.03 -31.00
C PRO A 116 -14.53 35.43 -30.44
N ASP A 117 -15.22 35.82 -29.36
CA ASP A 117 -14.99 37.08 -28.64
C ASP A 117 -14.23 36.84 -27.30
N ASP A 118 -13.86 37.94 -26.63
CA ASP A 118 -13.12 37.92 -25.38
C ASP A 118 -13.92 37.32 -24.21
N ALA A 119 -15.25 37.40 -24.25
CA ALA A 119 -16.09 36.85 -23.19
C ALA A 119 -16.13 35.33 -23.27
N ASN A 120 -16.37 34.78 -24.47
CA ASN A 120 -16.36 33.34 -24.71
C ASN A 120 -14.94 32.74 -24.54
N TYR A 121 -13.88 33.46 -24.94
CA TYR A 121 -12.50 33.05 -24.66
C TYR A 121 -12.25 32.89 -23.17
N ARG A 122 -12.59 33.90 -22.34
CA ARG A 122 -12.44 33.84 -20.89
C ARG A 122 -13.32 32.77 -20.27
N GLY A 123 -14.55 32.60 -20.77
CA GLY A 123 -15.47 31.54 -20.31
C GLY A 123 -14.90 30.14 -20.55
N LEU A 124 -14.38 29.90 -21.75
CA LEU A 124 -13.73 28.64 -22.11
C LEU A 124 -12.50 28.38 -21.26
N HIS A 125 -11.64 29.38 -21.05
CA HIS A 125 -10.46 29.26 -20.20
C HIS A 125 -10.83 28.91 -18.76
N ALA A 126 -11.86 29.57 -18.21
CA ALA A 126 -12.33 29.23 -16.84
C ALA A 126 -12.86 27.81 -16.71
N ARG A 127 -13.43 27.22 -17.77
CA ARG A 127 -13.86 25.81 -17.76
C ARG A 127 -12.69 24.85 -17.84
N ILE A 128 -11.65 25.19 -18.61
CA ILE A 128 -10.40 24.39 -18.63
C ILE A 128 -9.73 24.42 -17.25
N ASP A 129 -9.65 25.60 -16.62
CA ASP A 129 -9.11 25.73 -15.27
C ASP A 129 -9.92 24.92 -14.24
N ALA A 130 -11.26 24.90 -14.38
CA ALA A 130 -12.12 24.09 -13.54
C ALA A 130 -11.84 22.59 -13.69
N LEU A 131 -11.52 22.12 -14.92
CA LEU A 131 -11.13 20.73 -15.16
C LEU A 131 -9.81 20.38 -14.44
N VAL A 132 -8.82 21.28 -14.49
CA VAL A 132 -7.57 21.11 -13.74
C VAL A 132 -7.85 21.00 -12.23
N GLN A 133 -8.62 21.94 -11.68
CA GLN A 133 -8.91 21.99 -10.25
C GLN A 133 -9.65 20.75 -9.74
N VAL A 134 -10.62 20.22 -10.50
CA VAL A 134 -11.36 19.00 -10.13
C VAL A 134 -10.41 17.81 -10.08
N ASN A 135 -9.52 17.68 -11.07
CA ASN A 135 -8.56 16.56 -11.13
C ASN A 135 -7.49 16.68 -10.05
N GLU A 136 -6.93 17.86 -9.80
CA GLU A 136 -5.99 18.10 -8.69
C GLU A 136 -6.62 17.78 -7.34
N ARG A 137 -7.85 18.22 -7.11
CA ARG A 137 -8.59 17.92 -5.89
C ARG A 137 -8.86 16.43 -5.74
N GLY A 138 -9.25 15.75 -6.80
CA GLY A 138 -9.43 14.31 -6.84
C GLY A 138 -8.15 13.56 -6.47
N MET A 139 -7.02 13.94 -7.06
CA MET A 139 -5.71 13.40 -6.73
C MET A 139 -5.35 13.61 -5.26
N PHE A 140 -5.50 14.84 -4.74
CA PHE A 140 -5.19 15.17 -3.36
C PHE A 140 -6.02 14.34 -2.35
N LEU A 141 -7.34 14.23 -2.59
CA LEU A 141 -8.23 13.45 -1.73
C LEU A 141 -7.87 11.96 -1.73
N ARG A 142 -7.46 11.41 -2.88
CA ARG A 142 -7.04 10.01 -3.00
C ARG A 142 -5.71 9.76 -2.31
N LEU A 143 -4.74 10.65 -2.49
CA LEU A 143 -3.44 10.59 -1.81
C LEU A 143 -3.60 10.66 -0.29
N SER A 144 -4.44 11.56 0.22
CA SER A 144 -4.69 11.70 1.66
C SER A 144 -5.40 10.49 2.27
N LYS A 145 -6.38 9.91 1.56
CA LYS A 145 -7.06 8.67 1.98
C LYS A 145 -6.08 7.49 2.00
N ASN A 146 -5.23 7.39 1.00
CA ASN A 146 -4.23 6.32 0.92
C ASN A 146 -3.16 6.46 2.02
N ALA A 147 -2.72 7.67 2.32
CA ALA A 147 -1.81 7.94 3.43
C ALA A 147 -2.41 7.50 4.77
N ARG A 148 -3.67 7.87 5.06
CA ARG A 148 -4.36 7.42 6.27
C ARG A 148 -4.49 5.90 6.35
N PHE A 149 -4.88 5.26 5.25
CA PHE A 149 -4.97 3.80 5.20
C PHE A 149 -3.63 3.14 5.51
N ARG A 150 -2.55 3.62 4.90
CA ARG A 150 -1.19 3.16 5.17
C ARG A 150 -0.81 3.33 6.65
N ASP A 151 -1.10 4.49 7.23
CA ASP A 151 -0.78 4.80 8.63
C ASP A 151 -1.54 3.88 9.60
N ILE A 152 -2.83 3.61 9.32
CA ILE A 152 -3.63 2.65 10.08
C ILE A 152 -3.05 1.24 9.94
N MET A 153 -2.71 0.81 8.73
CA MET A 153 -2.13 -0.51 8.49
C MET A 153 -0.78 -0.67 9.20
N MET A 154 0.06 0.36 9.20
CA MET A 154 1.32 0.33 9.95
C MET A 154 1.08 0.23 11.46
N ALA A 155 0.14 0.99 12.01
CA ALA A 155 -0.20 0.94 13.44
C ALA A 155 -0.76 -0.44 13.83
N VAL A 156 -1.66 -1.02 13.03
CA VAL A 156 -2.20 -2.38 13.27
C VAL A 156 -1.10 -3.43 13.21
N THR A 157 -0.20 -3.33 12.24
CA THR A 157 0.93 -4.27 12.10
C THR A 157 1.89 -4.16 13.29
N ALA A 158 2.23 -2.94 13.71
CA ALA A 158 3.09 -2.71 14.88
C ALA A 158 2.45 -3.26 16.17
N ALA A 159 1.15 -3.01 16.39
CA ALA A 159 0.41 -3.54 17.53
C ALA A 159 0.38 -5.08 17.51
N ALA A 160 0.11 -5.69 16.36
CA ALA A 160 0.10 -7.13 16.20
C ALA A 160 1.49 -7.74 16.45
N PHE A 161 2.56 -7.09 16.00
CA PHE A 161 3.94 -7.52 16.26
C PHE A 161 4.29 -7.45 17.75
N LEU A 162 3.93 -6.35 18.43
CA LEU A 162 4.15 -6.20 19.87
C LEU A 162 3.39 -7.24 20.67
N LEU A 163 2.11 -7.47 20.35
CA LEU A 163 1.31 -8.53 20.98
C LEU A 163 1.91 -9.92 20.74
N GLY A 164 2.32 -10.22 19.51
CA GLY A 164 2.96 -11.49 19.17
C GLY A 164 4.27 -11.71 19.94
N THR A 165 5.11 -10.68 20.05
CA THR A 165 6.34 -10.72 20.82
C THR A 165 6.08 -10.90 22.30
N PHE A 166 5.10 -10.22 22.87
CA PHE A 166 4.67 -10.38 24.25
C PHE A 166 4.20 -11.82 24.52
N TRP A 167 3.36 -12.38 23.65
CA TRP A 167 2.93 -13.77 23.75
C TRP A 167 4.08 -14.76 23.61
N ALA A 168 5.04 -14.50 22.72
CA ALA A 168 6.24 -15.32 22.58
C ALA A 168 7.06 -15.34 23.87
N PHE A 169 7.21 -14.17 24.52
CA PHE A 169 7.90 -14.04 25.79
C PHE A 169 7.21 -14.86 26.92
N LEU A 170 5.88 -14.72 27.07
CA LEU A 170 5.12 -15.50 28.04
C LEU A 170 5.21 -17.02 27.80
N LEU A 171 5.21 -17.43 26.54
CA LEU A 171 5.39 -18.84 26.20
C LEU A 171 6.79 -19.34 26.49
N ALA A 172 7.82 -18.55 26.21
CA ALA A 172 9.22 -18.89 26.49
C ALA A 172 9.45 -19.04 28.00
N ASP A 173 8.90 -18.15 28.82
CA ASP A 173 8.98 -18.20 30.26
C ASP A 173 8.28 -19.45 30.82
N SER A 174 7.06 -19.73 30.39
CA SER A 174 6.32 -20.95 30.74
C SER A 174 7.03 -22.23 30.33
N VAL A 175 7.75 -22.25 29.23
CA VAL A 175 8.53 -23.42 28.77
C VAL A 175 9.81 -23.56 29.59
N ALA A 176 10.49 -22.45 29.89
CA ALA A 176 11.70 -22.43 30.71
C ALA A 176 11.43 -23.00 32.13
N GLU A 177 10.36 -22.53 32.79
CA GLU A 177 9.96 -23.05 34.11
C GLU A 177 9.67 -24.58 34.08
N ARG A 178 8.95 -25.03 33.07
CA ARG A 178 8.60 -26.45 32.91
C ARG A 178 9.80 -27.35 32.61
N LEU A 179 10.86 -26.83 31.99
CA LEU A 179 12.10 -27.54 31.74
C LEU A 179 13.03 -27.48 32.94
N ALA A 180 13.13 -26.33 33.62
CA ALA A 180 14.02 -26.14 34.75
C ALA A 180 13.61 -27.00 35.96
N HIS A 181 12.30 -27.18 36.21
CA HIS A 181 11.81 -27.92 37.38
C HIS A 181 12.23 -29.41 37.39
N PRO A 182 12.05 -30.21 36.32
CA PRO A 182 12.52 -31.60 36.32
C PRO A 182 14.05 -31.70 36.32
N LEU A 183 14.77 -30.77 35.69
CA LEU A 183 16.26 -30.75 35.71
C LEU A 183 16.81 -30.46 37.12
N ARG A 184 16.19 -29.55 37.87
CA ARG A 184 16.54 -29.30 39.27
C ARG A 184 16.30 -30.54 40.12
N ARG A 185 15.17 -31.24 39.97
CA ARG A 185 14.92 -32.51 40.71
C ARG A 185 15.93 -33.60 40.37
N VAL A 186 16.32 -33.72 39.12
CA VAL A 186 17.36 -34.66 38.71
C VAL A 186 18.70 -34.26 39.31
N ALA A 187 19.06 -33.00 39.29
CA ALA A 187 20.30 -32.51 39.91
C ALA A 187 20.33 -32.72 41.45
N GLU A 188 19.19 -32.48 42.11
CA GLU A 188 19.04 -32.75 43.56
C GLU A 188 19.20 -34.25 43.87
N LEU A 189 18.62 -35.16 43.10
CA LEU A 189 18.77 -36.60 43.24
C LEU A 189 20.24 -37.05 43.07
N PHE A 190 20.99 -36.42 42.17
CA PHE A 190 22.42 -36.72 42.03
C PHE A 190 23.26 -36.09 43.14
N ARG A 191 22.86 -34.97 43.71
CA ARG A 191 23.54 -34.29 44.80
C ARG A 191 23.38 -35.08 46.12
N ASP A 192 22.21 -35.63 46.38
CA ASP A 192 21.89 -36.38 47.59
C ASP A 192 22.38 -37.84 47.59
N ARG A 193 22.85 -38.35 46.44
CA ARG A 193 23.40 -39.72 46.31
C ARG A 193 24.75 -39.70 45.57
N PRO A 194 25.82 -39.20 46.21
CA PRO A 194 27.16 -39.14 45.58
C PRO A 194 27.74 -40.51 45.22
N GLN A 195 27.16 -41.58 45.75
CA GLN A 195 27.60 -42.98 45.47
C GLN A 195 27.12 -43.53 44.12
N LEU A 196 26.12 -42.96 43.48
CA LEU A 196 25.63 -43.40 42.16
C LEU A 196 26.57 -43.02 41.02
N GLY A 197 27.33 -41.92 41.16
CA GLY A 197 28.34 -41.49 40.19
C GLY A 197 29.61 -42.39 40.17
N ARG A 198 29.88 -43.10 41.26
CA ARG A 198 31.02 -44.03 41.35
C ARG A 198 30.79 -45.40 40.68
N LYS A 199 29.55 -45.77 40.33
CA LYS A 199 29.25 -47.05 39.67
C LYS A 199 29.19 -46.96 38.14
N LEU A 200 29.29 -45.78 37.58
CA LEU A 200 29.54 -45.59 36.12
C LEU A 200 31.06 -45.58 35.91
N HIS A 201 31.72 -46.66 36.22
CA HIS A 201 33.07 -46.91 35.76
C HIS A 201 32.94 -47.21 34.27
N LEU A 202 33.20 -46.18 33.45
CA LEU A 202 33.42 -46.39 32.03
C LEU A 202 34.65 -47.31 31.91
N PRO A 203 34.57 -48.41 31.19
CA PRO A 203 35.75 -49.25 30.97
C PRO A 203 36.83 -48.38 30.30
N ASP A 204 38.03 -48.54 30.81
CA ASP A 204 39.22 -47.85 30.33
C ASP A 204 39.36 -48.11 28.82
N PRO A 205 39.48 -47.10 27.98
CA PRO A 205 39.57 -47.29 26.53
C PRO A 205 40.84 -48.06 26.10
N GLN A 206 41.74 -48.38 27.03
CA GLN A 206 42.95 -49.15 26.75
C GLN A 206 42.78 -50.69 26.85
N THR A 207 41.57 -51.22 27.10
CA THR A 207 41.36 -52.70 27.20
C THR A 207 40.61 -53.26 25.97
N LEU A 208 40.58 -52.57 24.86
CA LEU A 208 40.10 -53.06 23.58
C LEU A 208 41.25 -53.12 22.57
N GLU A 209 42.19 -54.01 22.83
CA GLU A 209 43.05 -54.61 21.82
C GLU A 209 42.67 -56.05 21.58
#